data_50ee1df5f6a50c1f49ad5d92f785605d
#
_entry.id   50ee1df5f6a50c1f49ad5d92f785605d
#
_cell.length_a   1.000
_cell.length_b   1.000
_cell.length_c   1.000
_cell.angle_alpha   90.00
_cell.angle_beta   90.00
_cell.angle_gamma   90.00
#
_symmetry.space_group_name_H-M   'P 1'
#
loop_
_entity.id
_entity.type
_entity.pdbx_description
1 polymer ?
#
loop_
_entity_poly.entity_id
_entity_poly.type
_entity_poly.pdbx_seq_one_letter_code
_entity_poly.pdbx_strand_id
1 'polypeptide(L)'
;MKSRFSILCLLVNILLISCEQAPQYYEVSGRLHTPYHIKFEHTKPLDKEIDEQLKYFYHLFNAFDSTSVISQVNQNRDIRVDTLFQKVFKKALEVSAETNGAYDVTCAPLINLWGFGFS
;
A
#
# COMPACT_ATOMS: atom_id res chain seq x y z
N MET A 1 -31.15 39.36 33.01
CA MET A 1 -31.53 38.95 31.64
C MET A 1 -30.40 39.16 30.63
N LYS A 2 -29.68 40.27 30.65
CA LYS A 2 -28.57 40.56 29.69
C LYS A 2 -27.41 39.54 29.69
N SER A 3 -26.98 39.04 30.87
CA SER A 3 -25.91 38.06 31.01
C SER A 3 -26.21 36.68 30.37
N ARG A 4 -27.43 36.19 30.51
CA ARG A 4 -27.86 34.92 29.93
C ARG A 4 -27.93 34.95 28.40
N PHE A 5 -28.32 36.08 27.85
CA PHE A 5 -28.33 36.32 26.39
C PHE A 5 -26.90 36.36 25.80
N SER A 6 -25.95 37.02 26.51
CA SER A 6 -24.55 37.05 26.09
C SER A 6 -23.92 35.66 26.06
N ILE A 7 -24.21 34.79 27.07
CA ILE A 7 -23.67 33.43 27.09
C ILE A 7 -24.27 32.59 25.97
N LEU A 8 -25.54 32.76 25.63
CA LEU A 8 -26.19 32.05 24.54
C LEU A 8 -25.59 32.45 23.17
N CYS A 9 -25.32 33.73 22.94
CA CYS A 9 -24.63 34.20 21.75
C CYS A 9 -23.19 33.67 21.61
N LEU A 10 -22.47 33.55 22.75
CA LEU A 10 -21.13 32.99 22.75
C LEU A 10 -21.13 31.51 22.41
N LEU A 11 -22.07 30.74 22.93
CA LEU A 11 -22.22 29.30 22.60
C LEU A 11 -22.62 29.08 21.14
N VAL A 12 -23.49 29.91 20.56
CA VAL A 12 -23.86 29.82 19.15
C VAL A 12 -22.67 30.09 18.25
N ASN A 13 -21.79 31.05 18.57
CA ASN A 13 -20.58 31.32 17.81
C ASN A 13 -19.56 30.15 17.84
N ILE A 14 -19.46 29.43 18.96
CA ILE A 14 -18.56 28.27 19.07
C ILE A 14 -19.05 27.11 18.18
N LEU A 15 -20.36 26.94 18.00
CA LEU A 15 -20.95 25.92 17.14
C LEU A 15 -20.75 26.19 15.63
N LEU A 16 -20.47 27.43 15.24
CA LEU A 16 -20.27 27.81 13.82
C LEU A 16 -18.81 27.66 13.33
N ILE A 17 -17.86 27.31 14.21
CA ILE A 17 -16.42 27.18 13.87
C ILE A 17 -16.06 25.79 13.37
N SER A 18 -17.00 24.85 13.31
CA SER A 18 -16.74 23.52 12.74
C SER A 18 -16.71 23.59 11.20
N CYS A 19 -15.66 24.20 10.66
CA CYS A 19 -15.38 24.15 9.24
C CYS A 19 -14.57 22.87 8.98
N GLU A 20 -15.24 21.80 8.63
CA GLU A 20 -14.58 20.59 8.10
C GLU A 20 -14.04 20.93 6.73
N GLN A 21 -12.74 20.71 6.54
CA GLN A 21 -12.11 20.98 5.25
C GLN A 21 -12.70 20.05 4.20
N ALA A 22 -13.27 20.62 3.14
CA ALA A 22 -13.79 19.83 2.03
C ALA A 22 -12.66 18.98 1.42
N PRO A 23 -12.93 17.71 1.07
CA PRO A 23 -11.96 16.85 0.42
C PRO A 23 -11.51 17.46 -0.92
N GLN A 24 -10.21 17.35 -1.19
CA GLN A 24 -9.59 17.83 -2.42
C GLN A 24 -9.01 16.66 -3.21
N TYR A 25 -8.92 16.80 -4.53
CA TYR A 25 -8.26 15.83 -5.39
C TYR A 25 -6.77 16.10 -5.45
N TYR A 26 -5.98 15.07 -5.23
CA TYR A 26 -4.53 15.06 -5.33
C TYR A 26 -4.07 14.04 -6.36
N GLU A 27 -2.91 14.27 -6.95
CA GLU A 27 -2.29 13.39 -7.93
C GLU A 27 -0.82 13.17 -7.56
N VAL A 28 -0.43 11.91 -7.47
CA VAL A 28 0.96 11.49 -7.22
C VAL A 28 1.42 10.61 -8.37
N SER A 29 2.57 10.93 -8.95
CA SER A 29 3.15 10.16 -10.04
C SER A 29 4.61 9.87 -9.75
N GLY A 30 5.08 8.70 -10.19
CA GLY A 30 6.46 8.29 -10.02
C GLY A 30 6.80 7.05 -10.83
N ARG A 31 7.93 6.45 -10.52
CA ARG A 31 8.39 5.21 -11.17
C ARG A 31 9.03 4.27 -10.15
N LEU A 32 8.51 3.05 -10.12
CA LEU A 32 9.11 1.90 -9.45
C LEU A 32 9.23 0.77 -10.48
N HIS A 33 10.29 0.76 -11.31
CA HIS A 33 10.41 0.01 -12.56
C HIS A 33 9.33 0.37 -13.60
N THR A 34 8.04 0.29 -13.21
CA THR A 34 6.88 0.74 -13.98
C THR A 34 6.46 2.14 -13.55
N PRO A 35 6.06 3.02 -14.48
CA PRO A 35 5.47 4.29 -14.11
C PRO A 35 4.11 4.07 -13.43
N TYR A 36 3.82 4.88 -12.42
CA TYR A 36 2.51 4.90 -11.76
C TYR A 36 1.94 6.32 -11.73
N HIS A 37 0.61 6.40 -11.71
CA HIS A 37 -0.14 7.61 -11.51
C HIS A 37 -1.33 7.32 -10.60
N ILE A 38 -1.39 7.99 -9.46
CA ILE A 38 -2.39 7.77 -8.42
C ILE A 38 -3.19 9.05 -8.26
N LYS A 39 -4.51 8.93 -8.37
CA LYS A 39 -5.48 10.00 -8.13
C LYS A 39 -6.31 9.63 -6.91
N PHE A 40 -6.41 10.54 -5.95
CA PHE A 40 -7.15 10.29 -4.73
C PHE A 40 -7.81 11.54 -4.20
N GLU A 41 -8.85 11.36 -3.42
CA GLU A 41 -9.60 12.41 -2.74
C GLU A 41 -9.28 12.37 -1.25
N HIS A 42 -8.79 13.47 -0.70
CA HIS A 42 -8.43 13.56 0.72
C HIS A 42 -8.47 15.02 1.19
N THR A 43 -8.39 15.23 2.52
CA THR A 43 -8.31 16.56 3.14
C THR A 43 -6.90 17.15 3.14
N LYS A 44 -5.87 16.31 2.88
CA LYS A 44 -4.45 16.72 2.83
C LYS A 44 -3.67 15.89 1.80
N PRO A 45 -2.55 16.38 1.27
CA PRO A 45 -1.67 15.59 0.42
C PRO A 45 -1.09 14.40 1.20
N LEU A 46 -0.95 13.25 0.53
CA LEU A 46 -0.41 11.99 1.09
C LEU A 46 0.81 11.49 0.29
N ASP A 47 1.51 12.39 -0.39
CA ASP A 47 2.62 12.05 -1.30
C ASP A 47 3.70 11.22 -0.61
N LYS A 48 4.09 11.61 0.60
CA LYS A 48 5.12 10.91 1.38
C LYS A 48 4.64 9.53 1.84
N GLU A 49 3.45 9.46 2.39
CA GLU A 49 2.85 8.23 2.88
C GLU A 49 2.66 7.22 1.74
N ILE A 50 2.25 7.69 0.56
CA ILE A 50 2.12 6.84 -0.64
C ILE A 50 3.50 6.35 -1.09
N ASP A 51 4.49 7.23 -1.20
CA ASP A 51 5.86 6.88 -1.61
C ASP A 51 6.50 5.88 -0.65
N GLU A 52 6.36 6.07 0.66
CA GLU A 52 6.85 5.14 1.68
C GLU A 52 6.19 3.76 1.56
N GLN A 53 4.87 3.70 1.38
CA GLN A 53 4.14 2.45 1.22
C GLN A 53 4.52 1.72 -0.08
N LEU A 54 4.69 2.45 -1.19
CA LEU A 54 5.12 1.87 -2.45
C LEU A 54 6.56 1.32 -2.37
N LYS A 55 7.49 2.05 -1.74
CA LYS A 55 8.86 1.58 -1.52
C LYS A 55 8.90 0.35 -0.61
N TYR A 56 8.09 0.36 0.45
CA TYR A 56 7.98 -0.78 1.35
C TYR A 56 7.46 -2.03 0.62
N PHE A 57 6.38 -1.89 -0.15
CA PHE A 57 5.84 -2.98 -0.96
C PHE A 57 6.85 -3.48 -2.00
N TYR A 58 7.56 -2.56 -2.62
CA TYR A 58 8.62 -2.88 -3.57
C TYR A 58 9.75 -3.68 -2.92
N HIS A 59 10.20 -3.30 -1.73
CA HIS A 59 11.20 -4.05 -0.97
C HIS A 59 10.72 -5.47 -0.61
N LEU A 60 9.44 -5.66 -0.34
CA LEU A 60 8.90 -6.99 -0.05
C LEU A 60 8.86 -7.90 -1.28
N PHE A 61 8.44 -7.39 -2.44
CA PHE A 61 8.02 -8.22 -3.57
C PHE A 61 8.81 -8.03 -4.87
N ASN A 62 9.86 -7.22 -4.86
CA ASN A 62 10.69 -7.05 -6.05
C ASN A 62 11.63 -8.23 -6.27
N ALA A 63 11.27 -9.14 -7.16
CA ALA A 63 12.10 -10.29 -7.50
C ALA A 63 13.41 -9.91 -8.24
N PHE A 64 13.52 -8.68 -8.78
CA PHE A 64 14.73 -8.17 -9.44
C PHE A 64 15.78 -7.61 -8.47
N ASP A 65 15.42 -7.42 -7.21
CA ASP A 65 16.31 -6.99 -6.15
C ASP A 65 16.71 -8.19 -5.27
N SER A 66 17.98 -8.57 -5.34
CA SER A 66 18.50 -9.70 -4.55
C SER A 66 18.38 -9.51 -3.04
N THR A 67 18.20 -8.29 -2.57
CA THR A 67 18.03 -7.94 -1.16
C THR A 67 16.58 -7.93 -0.71
N SER A 68 15.63 -8.01 -1.62
CA SER A 68 14.20 -8.05 -1.33
C SER A 68 13.80 -9.29 -0.53
N VAL A 69 12.69 -9.18 0.20
CA VAL A 69 12.18 -10.31 1.00
C VAL A 69 11.84 -11.52 0.12
N ILE A 70 11.16 -11.30 -1.01
CA ILE A 70 10.80 -12.39 -1.92
C ILE A 70 12.04 -13.10 -2.51
N SER A 71 13.11 -12.34 -2.83
CA SER A 71 14.35 -12.92 -3.33
C SER A 71 15.07 -13.76 -2.28
N GLN A 72 15.03 -13.34 -1.02
CA GLN A 72 15.58 -14.12 0.09
C GLN A 72 14.77 -15.41 0.35
N VAL A 73 13.44 -15.34 0.26
CA VAL A 73 12.57 -16.53 0.32
C VAL A 73 12.89 -17.50 -0.81
N ASN A 74 13.01 -17.01 -2.05
CA ASN A 74 13.35 -17.84 -3.22
C ASN A 74 14.76 -18.47 -3.13
N GLN A 75 15.66 -17.88 -2.34
CA GLN A 75 16.98 -18.44 -2.03
C GLN A 75 16.97 -19.41 -0.85
N ASN A 76 15.80 -19.77 -0.32
CA ASN A 76 15.63 -20.61 0.88
C ASN A 76 16.39 -20.08 2.12
N ARG A 77 16.53 -18.75 2.26
CA ARG A 77 17.12 -18.16 3.45
C ARG A 77 16.13 -18.23 4.61
N ASP A 78 16.62 -18.52 5.79
CA ASP A 78 15.83 -18.46 7.03
C ASP A 78 15.63 -16.99 7.42
N ILE A 79 14.49 -16.41 7.00
CA ILE A 79 14.12 -15.03 7.29
C ILE A 79 12.74 -14.95 7.90
N ARG A 80 12.54 -13.98 8.76
CA ARG A 80 11.23 -13.66 9.30
C ARG A 80 10.49 -12.74 8.35
N VAL A 81 9.41 -13.25 7.75
CA VAL A 81 8.51 -12.45 6.91
C VAL A 81 7.49 -11.69 7.75
N ASP A 82 7.11 -10.50 7.32
CA ASP A 82 6.13 -9.67 8.01
C ASP A 82 4.67 -10.06 7.70
N THR A 83 3.74 -9.36 8.36
CA THR A 83 2.31 -9.63 8.22
C THR A 83 1.78 -9.33 6.82
N LEU A 84 2.31 -8.32 6.13
CA LEU A 84 1.87 -7.96 4.77
C LEU A 84 2.31 -9.04 3.78
N PHE A 85 3.56 -9.50 3.87
CA PHE A 85 4.05 -10.60 3.05
C PHE A 85 3.21 -11.86 3.24
N GLN A 86 2.91 -12.23 4.50
CA GLN A 86 2.07 -13.38 4.82
C GLN A 86 0.66 -13.26 4.22
N LYS A 87 0.03 -12.09 4.31
CA LYS A 87 -1.30 -11.85 3.74
C LYS A 87 -1.31 -12.00 2.22
N VAL A 88 -0.33 -11.43 1.53
CA VAL A 88 -0.22 -11.52 0.07
C VAL A 88 0.03 -12.97 -0.35
N PHE A 89 0.94 -13.66 0.32
CA PHE A 89 1.25 -15.07 0.02
C PHE A 89 0.03 -15.97 0.26
N LYS A 90 -0.67 -15.79 1.37
CA LYS A 90 -1.92 -16.53 1.64
C LYS A 90 -2.96 -16.29 0.56
N LYS A 91 -3.15 -15.04 0.12
CA LYS A 91 -4.09 -14.73 -0.96
C LYS A 91 -3.66 -15.37 -2.30
N ALA A 92 -2.38 -15.40 -2.58
CA ALA A 92 -1.85 -16.09 -3.77
C ALA A 92 -2.16 -17.60 -3.75
N LEU A 93 -2.02 -18.25 -2.59
CA LEU A 93 -2.40 -19.66 -2.45
C LEU A 93 -3.93 -19.89 -2.59
N GLU A 94 -4.75 -19.00 -2.06
CA GLU A 94 -6.21 -19.04 -2.24
C GLU A 94 -6.57 -18.97 -3.73
N VAL A 95 -6.00 -18.03 -4.48
CA VAL A 95 -6.21 -17.89 -5.92
C VAL A 95 -5.73 -19.12 -6.68
N SER A 96 -4.58 -19.71 -6.30
CA SER A 96 -4.09 -20.96 -6.88
C SER A 96 -5.11 -22.08 -6.70
N ALA A 97 -5.67 -22.22 -5.53
CA ALA A 97 -6.70 -23.25 -5.24
C ALA A 97 -8.00 -22.98 -6.02
N GLU A 98 -8.48 -21.73 -6.05
CA GLU A 98 -9.70 -21.33 -6.77
C GLU A 98 -9.59 -21.55 -8.28
N THR A 99 -8.38 -21.44 -8.84
CA THR A 99 -8.09 -21.59 -10.28
C THR A 99 -7.63 -23.01 -10.66
N ASN A 100 -7.70 -23.97 -9.73
CA ASN A 100 -7.18 -25.34 -9.93
C ASN A 100 -5.73 -25.37 -10.44
N GLY A 101 -4.87 -24.47 -9.91
CA GLY A 101 -3.46 -24.39 -10.28
C GLY A 101 -3.16 -23.63 -11.58
N ALA A 102 -4.16 -22.99 -12.22
CA ALA A 102 -3.89 -22.15 -13.38
C ALA A 102 -3.03 -20.92 -13.03
N TYR A 103 -3.12 -20.46 -11.79
CA TYR A 103 -2.17 -19.53 -11.17
C TYR A 103 -1.34 -20.28 -10.13
N ASP A 104 -0.02 -20.24 -10.26
CA ASP A 104 0.89 -20.88 -9.31
C ASP A 104 2.00 -19.93 -8.88
N VAL A 105 2.00 -19.57 -7.61
CA VAL A 105 2.99 -18.68 -7.00
C VAL A 105 4.37 -19.34 -6.85
N THR A 106 4.46 -20.66 -6.99
CA THR A 106 5.71 -21.43 -6.83
C THR A 106 6.43 -21.72 -8.14
N CYS A 107 6.01 -21.12 -9.27
CA CYS A 107 6.56 -21.37 -10.60
C CYS A 107 7.99 -20.82 -10.83
N ALA A 108 8.57 -20.04 -9.89
CA ALA A 108 9.89 -19.43 -10.05
C ALA A 108 11.01 -20.42 -10.44
N PRO A 109 11.12 -21.64 -9.89
CA PRO A 109 12.14 -22.61 -10.34
C PRO A 109 11.98 -23.01 -11.81
N LEU A 110 10.75 -23.15 -12.30
CA LEU A 110 10.47 -23.46 -13.70
C LEU A 110 10.83 -22.30 -14.61
N ILE A 111 10.50 -21.07 -14.20
CA ILE A 111 10.84 -19.84 -14.94
C ILE A 111 12.36 -19.73 -15.11
N ASN A 112 13.12 -19.99 -14.03
CA ASN A 112 14.58 -20.00 -14.07
C ASN A 112 15.14 -21.09 -14.99
N LEU A 113 14.58 -22.30 -14.94
CA LEU A 113 14.99 -23.43 -15.78
C LEU A 113 14.82 -23.14 -17.29
N TRP A 114 13.75 -22.41 -17.65
CA TRP A 114 13.47 -22.00 -19.03
C TRP A 114 14.25 -20.76 -19.48
N GLY A 115 15.10 -20.19 -18.62
CA GLY A 115 15.93 -19.01 -18.93
C GLY A 115 15.18 -17.69 -18.91
N PHE A 116 13.97 -17.64 -18.38
CA PHE A 116 13.20 -16.41 -18.19
C PHE A 116 13.40 -15.80 -16.79
N GLY A 117 14.12 -16.50 -15.91
CA GLY A 117 14.43 -16.02 -14.58
C GLY A 117 15.72 -15.20 -14.52
N PHE A 118 16.06 -14.80 -13.30
CA PHE A 118 17.30 -14.05 -13.03
C PHE A 118 18.43 -15.05 -12.77
N SER A 119 19.37 -15.08 -13.69
CA SER A 119 20.64 -15.81 -13.54
C SER A 119 21.73 -14.88 -13.03
#